data_aeb8f99c52678a0b1f41b98aa22050f5
#
_entry.id   aeb8f99c52678a0b1f41b98aa22050f5
#
_cell.length_a   1.000
_cell.length_b   1.000
_cell.length_c   1.000
_cell.angle_alpha   90.00
_cell.angle_beta   90.00
_cell.angle_gamma   90.00
#
_symmetry.space_group_name_H-M   'P 1'
#
loop_
_entity.id
_entity.type
_entity.pdbx_description
1 polymer ?
#
loop_
_entity_poly.entity_id
_entity_poly.type
_entity_poly.pdbx_seq_one_letter_code
_entity_poly.pdbx_strand_id
1 'polypeptide(L)'
;VPPAWAAFAKTGVHKEMPPEDPDWWFTRAAAVLRRVYVDGPLGVERMRSFYGGNKNRGSRPNAFRKGSGSVLRKSLQQLEAAGLIIHDKTGRRISPAGMAFLDNLSNEVKTTPPAPVPKRAKPVAEPEAKKADTKKKAKGGKDAAAAEGADGAKPEKKTSKKKSEKTEAPQ
;
A
#
# COMPACT_ATOMS: atom_id res chain seq x y z
N VAL A 1 -4.90 -22.99 5.18
CA VAL A 1 -4.08 -23.17 3.97
C VAL A 1 -4.29 -21.96 3.07
N PRO A 2 -3.23 -21.29 2.56
CA PRO A 2 -3.39 -20.18 1.65
C PRO A 2 -4.08 -20.64 0.36
N PRO A 3 -5.00 -19.84 -0.22
CA PRO A 3 -5.61 -20.15 -1.50
C PRO A 3 -4.57 -20.07 -2.64
N ALA A 4 -4.72 -20.86 -3.70
CA ALA A 4 -3.75 -20.93 -4.80
C ALA A 4 -3.42 -19.57 -5.44
N TRP A 5 -4.40 -18.66 -5.51
CA TRP A 5 -4.18 -17.32 -6.04
C TRP A 5 -3.36 -16.40 -5.12
N ALA A 6 -3.16 -16.78 -3.85
CA ALA A 6 -2.42 -15.94 -2.89
C ALA A 6 -0.96 -15.71 -3.32
N ALA A 7 -0.34 -16.68 -4.00
CA ALA A 7 1.03 -16.56 -4.49
C ALA A 7 1.24 -15.38 -5.48
N PHE A 8 0.20 -15.02 -6.22
CA PHE A 8 0.29 -14.01 -7.30
C PHE A 8 -0.45 -12.71 -6.99
N ALA A 9 -1.25 -12.69 -5.92
CA ALA A 9 -2.13 -11.57 -5.64
C ALA A 9 -1.46 -10.50 -4.77
N LYS A 10 -1.59 -9.24 -5.17
CA LYS A 10 -1.24 -8.12 -4.30
C LYS A 10 -2.33 -7.83 -3.27
N THR A 11 -1.94 -7.34 -2.11
CA THR A 11 -2.83 -7.15 -0.95
C THR A 11 -3.78 -5.95 -1.07
N GLY A 12 -3.66 -5.13 -2.11
CA GLY A 12 -4.57 -4.00 -2.35
C GLY A 12 -4.19 -3.17 -3.57
N VAL A 13 -5.13 -2.32 -3.99
CA VAL A 13 -4.95 -1.42 -5.15
C VAL A 13 -3.82 -0.40 -4.94
N HIS A 14 -3.53 -0.06 -3.67
CA HIS A 14 -2.48 0.88 -3.29
C HIS A 14 -1.07 0.29 -3.32
N LYS A 15 -0.95 -1.04 -3.36
CA LYS A 15 0.34 -1.74 -3.46
C LYS A 15 0.72 -1.92 -4.92
N GLU A 16 2.00 -1.78 -5.23
CA GLU A 16 2.55 -1.97 -6.58
C GLU A 16 2.89 -3.44 -6.82
N MET A 17 3.51 -4.08 -5.83
CA MET A 17 3.97 -5.45 -5.89
C MET A 17 3.22 -6.36 -4.90
N PRO A 18 3.20 -7.69 -5.14
CA PRO A 18 2.80 -8.66 -4.13
C PRO A 18 3.76 -8.66 -2.93
N PRO A 19 3.38 -9.27 -1.80
CA PRO A 19 4.29 -9.44 -0.68
C PRO A 19 5.51 -10.30 -1.06
N GLU A 20 6.68 -9.95 -0.53
CA GLU A 20 7.93 -10.67 -0.75
C GLU A 20 8.00 -11.97 0.07
N ASP A 21 7.41 -11.97 1.27
CA ASP A 21 7.40 -13.10 2.16
C ASP A 21 6.49 -14.23 1.63
N PRO A 22 6.95 -15.48 1.54
CA PRO A 22 6.10 -16.59 1.12
C PRO A 22 4.97 -16.87 2.11
N ASP A 23 5.21 -16.62 3.41
CA ASP A 23 4.28 -16.88 4.50
C ASP A 23 3.38 -15.69 4.86
N TRP A 24 3.33 -14.69 4.00
CA TRP A 24 2.55 -13.47 4.22
C TRP A 24 1.07 -13.72 4.57
N TRP A 25 0.51 -14.83 4.06
CA TRP A 25 -0.89 -15.18 4.30
C TRP A 25 -1.16 -15.46 5.78
N PHE A 26 -0.29 -16.26 6.41
CA PHE A 26 -0.39 -16.59 7.83
C PHE A 26 -0.17 -15.35 8.69
N THR A 27 0.82 -14.53 8.35
CA THR A 27 1.07 -13.24 9.02
C THR A 27 -0.16 -12.33 8.93
N ARG A 28 -0.81 -12.27 7.76
CA ARG A 28 -2.04 -11.50 7.59
C ARG A 28 -3.20 -12.09 8.39
N ALA A 29 -3.38 -13.39 8.42
CA ALA A 29 -4.42 -14.05 9.20
C ALA A 29 -4.24 -13.79 10.71
N ALA A 30 -3.01 -13.89 11.22
CA ALA A 30 -2.68 -13.54 12.60
C ALA A 30 -2.98 -12.07 12.94
N ALA A 31 -2.59 -11.15 12.04
CA ALA A 31 -2.90 -9.73 12.20
C ALA A 31 -4.40 -9.43 12.20
N VAL A 32 -5.18 -10.14 11.37
CA VAL A 32 -6.65 -10.02 11.34
C VAL A 32 -7.26 -10.55 12.64
N LEU A 33 -6.82 -11.71 13.13
CA LEU A 33 -7.29 -12.29 14.39
C LEU A 33 -7.02 -11.35 15.56
N ARG A 34 -5.79 -10.85 15.67
CA ARG A 34 -5.42 -9.86 16.68
C ARG A 34 -6.29 -8.60 16.60
N ARG A 35 -6.60 -8.14 15.38
CA ARG A 35 -7.42 -6.95 15.21
C ARG A 35 -8.86 -7.16 15.68
N VAL A 36 -9.44 -8.33 15.41
CA VAL A 36 -10.77 -8.70 15.92
C VAL A 36 -10.77 -8.78 17.46
N TYR A 37 -9.68 -9.25 18.05
CA TYR A 37 -9.53 -9.29 19.52
C TYR A 37 -9.55 -7.89 20.15
N VAL A 38 -8.81 -6.94 19.57
CA VAL A 38 -8.64 -5.59 20.14
C VAL A 38 -9.84 -4.69 19.88
N ASP A 39 -10.37 -4.69 18.65
CA ASP A 39 -11.41 -3.73 18.24
C ASP A 39 -12.84 -4.26 18.43
N GLY A 40 -12.99 -5.55 18.74
CA GLY A 40 -14.32 -6.20 18.87
C GLY A 40 -14.95 -6.51 17.51
N PRO A 41 -16.30 -6.43 17.41
CA PRO A 41 -17.01 -6.83 16.21
C PRO A 41 -16.57 -6.02 14.99
N LEU A 42 -16.03 -6.70 13.96
CA LEU A 42 -15.50 -6.07 12.75
C LEU A 42 -16.09 -6.69 11.47
N GLY A 43 -16.54 -5.81 10.58
CA GLY A 43 -16.91 -6.17 9.23
C GLY A 43 -15.73 -6.09 8.26
N VAL A 44 -15.85 -6.76 7.10
CA VAL A 44 -14.83 -6.74 6.04
C VAL A 44 -14.53 -5.30 5.56
N GLU A 45 -15.55 -4.45 5.42
CA GLU A 45 -15.37 -3.08 4.95
C GLU A 45 -14.52 -2.22 5.90
N ARG A 46 -14.73 -2.35 7.21
CA ARG A 46 -13.93 -1.66 8.21
C ARG A 46 -12.48 -2.11 8.16
N MET A 47 -12.25 -3.41 8.02
CA MET A 47 -10.91 -3.96 7.84
C MET A 47 -10.25 -3.51 6.53
N ARG A 48 -10.99 -3.38 5.44
CA ARG A 48 -10.48 -2.83 4.18
C ARG A 48 -9.95 -1.40 4.33
N SER A 49 -10.65 -0.60 5.13
CA SER A 49 -10.19 0.75 5.43
C SER A 49 -8.92 0.73 6.28
N PHE A 50 -8.85 -0.14 7.29
CA PHE A 50 -7.66 -0.30 8.13
C PHE A 50 -6.42 -0.78 7.36
N TYR A 51 -6.57 -1.80 6.50
CA TYR A 51 -5.49 -2.33 5.66
C TYR A 51 -5.35 -1.61 4.32
N GLY A 52 -5.99 -0.47 4.16
CA GLY A 52 -5.83 0.42 3.03
C GLY A 52 -4.56 1.27 3.12
N GLY A 53 -4.38 2.14 2.17
CA GLY A 53 -3.26 3.08 2.14
C GLY A 53 -3.34 4.04 0.96
N ASN A 54 -2.40 4.96 0.92
CA ASN A 54 -2.29 5.92 -0.17
C ASN A 54 -1.76 5.22 -1.44
N LYS A 55 -2.48 5.42 -2.53
CA LYS A 55 -2.06 4.96 -3.85
C LYS A 55 -1.27 6.06 -4.54
N ASN A 56 -0.08 5.69 -5.01
CA ASN A 56 0.67 6.52 -5.95
C ASN A 56 -0.09 6.61 -7.28
N ARG A 57 -0.26 7.82 -7.78
CA ARG A 57 -1.00 8.12 -9.01
C ARG A 57 -0.14 8.86 -10.05
N GLY A 58 1.16 8.73 -9.95
CA GLY A 58 2.11 9.46 -10.78
C GLY A 58 2.11 10.95 -10.45
N SER A 59 1.93 11.83 -11.42
CA SER A 59 1.91 13.30 -11.25
C SER A 59 0.70 13.83 -10.48
N ARG A 60 -0.35 13.00 -10.27
CA ARG A 60 -1.54 13.40 -9.50
C ARG A 60 -1.30 13.19 -8.00
N PRO A 61 -1.93 14.00 -7.13
CA PRO A 61 -1.85 13.81 -5.68
C PRO A 61 -2.26 12.40 -5.27
N ASN A 62 -1.57 11.85 -4.27
CA ASN A 62 -1.89 10.54 -3.72
C ASN A 62 -3.32 10.52 -3.16
N ALA A 63 -4.02 9.42 -3.34
CA ALA A 63 -5.37 9.23 -2.83
C ALA A 63 -5.46 7.91 -2.05
N PHE A 64 -6.18 7.95 -0.92
CA PHE A 64 -6.44 6.75 -0.14
C PHE A 64 -7.26 5.73 -0.94
N ARG A 65 -6.83 4.46 -0.87
CA ARG A 65 -7.56 3.31 -1.43
C ARG A 65 -7.68 2.20 -0.41
N LYS A 66 -8.86 1.59 -0.35
CA LYS A 66 -9.15 0.45 0.54
C LYS A 66 -8.31 -0.76 0.12
N GLY A 67 -7.94 -1.57 1.09
CA GLY A 67 -7.26 -2.84 0.88
C GLY A 67 -8.12 -3.89 0.17
N SER A 68 -7.53 -5.03 -0.17
CA SER A 68 -8.21 -6.14 -0.83
C SER A 68 -9.28 -6.76 0.06
N GLY A 69 -10.53 -6.73 -0.39
CA GLY A 69 -11.65 -7.37 0.33
C GLY A 69 -11.63 -8.89 0.21
N SER A 70 -11.11 -9.43 -0.88
CA SER A 70 -11.02 -10.89 -1.10
C SER A 70 -10.07 -11.53 -0.10
N VAL A 71 -8.87 -10.96 0.09
CA VAL A 71 -7.89 -11.43 1.06
C VAL A 71 -8.50 -11.48 2.46
N LEU A 72 -9.08 -10.36 2.92
CA LEU A 72 -9.65 -10.27 4.26
C LEU A 72 -10.84 -11.19 4.47
N ARG A 73 -11.72 -11.30 3.47
CA ARG A 73 -12.89 -12.21 3.54
C ARG A 73 -12.45 -13.66 3.67
N LYS A 74 -11.49 -14.10 2.86
CA LYS A 74 -10.99 -15.48 2.91
C LYS A 74 -10.25 -15.78 4.21
N SER A 75 -9.41 -14.85 4.70
CA SER A 75 -8.76 -15.00 6.00
C SER A 75 -9.77 -15.14 7.13
N LEU A 76 -10.82 -14.30 7.15
CA LEU A 76 -11.88 -14.39 8.15
C LEU A 76 -12.66 -15.71 8.07
N GLN A 77 -13.01 -16.18 6.86
CA GLN A 77 -13.69 -17.46 6.66
C GLN A 77 -12.84 -18.64 7.16
N GLN A 78 -11.53 -18.60 6.95
CA GLN A 78 -10.61 -19.64 7.45
C GLN A 78 -10.51 -19.61 8.98
N LEU A 79 -10.49 -18.44 9.59
CA LEU A 79 -10.48 -18.28 11.05
C LEU A 79 -11.82 -18.69 11.68
N GLU A 80 -12.94 -18.48 10.97
CA GLU A 80 -14.26 -19.00 11.36
C GLU A 80 -14.30 -20.52 11.29
N ALA A 81 -13.79 -21.12 10.21
CA ALA A 81 -13.70 -22.57 10.06
C ALA A 81 -12.79 -23.21 11.12
N ALA A 82 -11.76 -22.49 11.58
CA ALA A 82 -10.90 -22.90 12.68
C ALA A 82 -11.52 -22.71 14.08
N GLY A 83 -12.74 -22.12 14.16
CA GLY A 83 -13.44 -21.88 15.43
C GLY A 83 -12.89 -20.74 16.30
N LEU A 84 -11.94 -19.95 15.77
CA LEU A 84 -11.31 -18.84 16.49
C LEU A 84 -12.16 -17.56 16.46
N ILE A 85 -13.06 -17.44 15.49
CA ILE A 85 -13.93 -16.28 15.29
C ILE A 85 -15.38 -16.76 15.13
N ILE A 86 -16.31 -16.00 15.65
CA ILE A 86 -17.75 -16.21 15.53
C ILE A 86 -18.34 -15.12 14.61
N HIS A 87 -19.20 -15.51 13.69
CA HIS A 87 -19.95 -14.59 12.85
C HIS A 87 -21.26 -14.18 13.56
N ASP A 88 -21.44 -12.88 13.76
CA ASP A 88 -22.62 -12.29 14.36
C ASP A 88 -23.28 -11.30 13.36
N LYS A 89 -24.51 -10.86 13.64
CA LYS A 89 -25.26 -9.87 12.83
C LYS A 89 -24.51 -8.53 12.73
N THR A 90 -23.81 -8.15 13.79
CA THR A 90 -23.01 -6.89 13.85
C THR A 90 -21.64 -6.99 13.21
N GLY A 91 -21.15 -8.20 12.96
CA GLY A 91 -19.84 -8.47 12.42
C GLY A 91 -19.20 -9.71 13.00
N ARG A 92 -17.91 -9.83 12.82
CA ARG A 92 -17.12 -10.94 13.34
C ARG A 92 -16.49 -10.57 14.65
N ARG A 93 -16.69 -11.41 15.67
CA ARG A 93 -16.08 -11.27 16.99
C ARG A 93 -15.21 -12.49 17.31
N ILE A 94 -14.31 -12.33 18.23
CA ILE A 94 -13.47 -13.44 18.69
C ILE A 94 -14.29 -14.44 19.49
N SER A 95 -13.96 -15.73 19.37
CA SER A 95 -14.52 -16.79 20.21
C SER A 95 -13.76 -16.91 21.52
N PRO A 96 -14.31 -17.55 22.57
CA PRO A 96 -13.58 -17.83 23.81
C PRO A 96 -12.31 -18.65 23.56
N ALA A 97 -12.34 -19.61 22.62
CA ALA A 97 -11.18 -20.39 22.21
C ALA A 97 -10.10 -19.51 21.55
N GLY A 98 -10.52 -18.54 20.71
CA GLY A 98 -9.63 -17.59 20.09
C GLY A 98 -8.97 -16.63 21.09
N MET A 99 -9.69 -16.20 22.14
CA MET A 99 -9.12 -15.41 23.23
C MET A 99 -8.04 -16.21 23.97
N ALA A 100 -8.37 -17.41 24.44
CA ALA A 100 -7.44 -18.28 25.15
C ALA A 100 -6.18 -18.57 24.32
N PHE A 101 -6.34 -18.79 23.01
CA PHE A 101 -5.22 -19.01 22.09
C PHE A 101 -4.28 -17.80 22.04
N LEU A 102 -4.81 -16.58 21.87
CA LEU A 102 -3.98 -15.37 21.82
C LEU A 102 -3.33 -15.02 23.15
N ASP A 103 -4.04 -15.23 24.27
CA ASP A 103 -3.52 -14.97 25.61
C ASP A 103 -2.38 -15.93 25.96
N ASN A 104 -2.50 -17.21 25.62
CA ASN A 104 -1.44 -18.20 25.78
C ASN A 104 -0.20 -17.82 24.96
N LEU A 105 -0.37 -17.49 23.67
CA LEU A 105 0.73 -17.01 22.83
C LEU A 105 1.39 -15.74 23.38
N SER A 106 0.59 -14.80 23.89
CA SER A 106 1.12 -13.59 24.51
C SER A 106 1.99 -13.91 25.73
N ASN A 107 1.61 -14.88 26.56
CA ASN A 107 2.39 -15.32 27.71
C ASN A 107 3.67 -16.06 27.29
N GLU A 108 3.60 -16.91 26.26
CA GLU A 108 4.78 -17.58 25.70
C GLU A 108 5.80 -16.56 25.16
N VAL A 109 5.34 -15.56 24.41
CA VAL A 109 6.21 -14.49 23.88
C VAL A 109 6.84 -13.66 25.01
N LYS A 110 6.13 -13.39 26.10
CA LYS A 110 6.70 -12.71 27.27
C LYS A 110 7.78 -13.53 27.97
N THR A 111 7.60 -14.85 28.02
CA THR A 111 8.53 -15.76 28.69
C THR A 111 9.74 -16.06 27.80
N THR A 112 9.58 -16.05 26.48
CA THR A 112 10.67 -16.29 25.52
C THR A 112 11.34 -14.96 25.17
N PRO A 113 12.64 -14.76 25.45
CA PRO A 113 13.32 -13.53 25.02
C PRO A 113 13.26 -13.42 23.51
N PRO A 114 12.99 -12.21 22.96
CA PRO A 114 12.90 -12.03 21.51
C PRO A 114 14.20 -12.45 20.84
N ALA A 115 14.08 -13.33 19.85
CA ALA A 115 15.23 -13.71 19.03
C ALA A 115 15.90 -12.43 18.47
N PRO A 116 17.24 -12.35 18.48
CA PRO A 116 17.93 -11.17 17.97
C PRO A 116 17.50 -10.92 16.53
N VAL A 117 16.83 -9.79 16.32
CA VAL A 117 16.43 -9.35 14.97
C VAL A 117 17.70 -9.26 14.12
N PRO A 118 17.82 -10.00 13.00
CA PRO A 118 18.99 -9.87 12.14
C PRO A 118 19.12 -8.40 11.73
N LYS A 119 20.20 -7.76 12.17
CA LYS A 119 20.49 -6.38 11.80
C LYS A 119 20.54 -6.35 10.27
N ARG A 120 19.62 -5.60 9.65
CA ARG A 120 19.61 -5.40 8.21
C ARG A 120 21.04 -5.04 7.79
N ALA A 121 21.67 -5.89 6.97
CA ALA A 121 22.99 -5.64 6.45
C ALA A 121 23.01 -4.24 5.87
N LYS A 122 23.92 -3.38 6.36
CA LYS A 122 24.12 -2.06 5.76
C LYS A 122 24.44 -2.29 4.30
N PRO A 123 23.88 -1.51 3.36
CA PRO A 123 24.26 -1.63 1.96
C PRO A 123 25.79 -1.52 1.89
N VAL A 124 26.41 -2.52 1.31
CA VAL A 124 27.86 -2.52 1.05
C VAL A 124 28.13 -1.29 0.22
N ALA A 125 28.91 -0.36 0.78
CA ALA A 125 29.36 0.82 0.06
C ALA A 125 30.05 0.32 -1.22
N GLU A 126 29.54 0.75 -2.37
CA GLU A 126 30.21 0.53 -3.65
C GLU A 126 31.65 1.09 -3.57
N PRO A 127 32.66 0.36 -4.05
CA PRO A 127 34.02 0.86 -4.06
C PRO A 127 34.09 2.11 -4.93
N GLU A 128 34.46 3.24 -4.30
CA GLU A 128 34.70 4.51 -4.98
C GLU A 128 35.65 4.26 -6.15
N ALA A 129 35.16 4.40 -7.39
CA ALA A 129 35.95 4.43 -8.57
C ALA A 129 36.85 5.68 -8.51
N LYS A 130 38.16 5.46 -8.37
CA LYS A 130 39.21 6.47 -8.38
C LYS A 130 39.05 7.36 -9.60
N LYS A 131 38.72 8.64 -9.39
CA LYS A 131 38.81 9.68 -10.41
C LYS A 131 40.28 9.87 -10.75
N ALA A 132 40.66 9.39 -11.91
CA ALA A 132 41.96 9.71 -12.51
C ALA A 132 41.93 11.15 -13.04
N ASP A 133 42.87 11.93 -12.56
CA ASP A 133 43.19 13.27 -13.01
C ASP A 133 43.47 13.28 -14.52
N THR A 134 42.75 14.10 -15.26
CA THR A 134 43.21 14.59 -16.57
C THR A 134 43.08 16.12 -16.60
N LYS A 135 44.16 16.73 -16.15
CA LYS A 135 44.49 18.14 -16.32
C LYS A 135 45.27 18.30 -17.61
N LYS A 136 44.66 18.92 -18.64
CA LYS A 136 45.36 19.59 -19.79
C LYS A 136 44.33 20.48 -20.49
N LYS A 137 44.40 21.82 -20.29
CA LYS A 137 45.14 22.86 -20.99
C LYS A 137 44.74 23.02 -22.47
N ALA A 138 44.01 24.12 -22.72
CA ALA A 138 44.11 25.04 -23.89
C ALA A 138 42.91 26.03 -23.78
N LYS A 139 43.00 27.26 -23.50
CA LYS A 139 43.54 28.50 -24.10
C LYS A 139 43.08 28.73 -25.55
N GLY A 140 42.23 29.73 -25.75
CA GLY A 140 42.23 30.57 -26.94
C GLY A 140 40.92 30.73 -27.69
N GLY A 141 40.54 32.00 -27.89
CA GLY A 141 39.65 32.48 -28.96
C GLY A 141 38.23 32.88 -28.54
N LYS A 142 37.95 34.02 -28.18
CA LYS A 142 37.62 35.36 -28.73
C LYS A 142 36.74 35.38 -29.96
N ASP A 143 35.72 36.24 -29.78
CA ASP A 143 34.99 37.07 -30.77
C ASP A 143 33.70 36.43 -31.33
N ALA A 144 32.59 37.06 -31.12
CA ALA A 144 31.92 38.28 -31.40
C ALA A 144 30.61 38.11 -32.21
N ALA A 145 29.66 38.94 -31.85
CA ALA A 145 28.60 39.52 -32.66
C ALA A 145 27.32 38.66 -32.88
N ALA A 146 26.23 39.04 -32.31
CA ALA A 146 25.29 40.14 -32.57
C ALA A 146 24.09 39.72 -33.46
N ALA A 147 22.99 40.22 -33.01
CA ALA A 147 21.77 40.66 -33.75
C ALA A 147 20.60 39.67 -33.83
N GLU A 148 19.53 40.01 -33.12
CA GLU A 148 18.31 40.65 -33.56
C GLU A 148 17.22 39.78 -34.17
N GLY A 149 15.98 40.01 -33.71
CA GLY A 149 14.73 39.80 -34.40
C GLY A 149 13.72 38.99 -33.57
N ALA A 150 12.93 39.53 -32.76
CA ALA A 150 11.64 40.20 -32.89
C ALA A 150 10.49 39.32 -33.40
N ASP A 151 9.40 39.47 -32.66
CA ASP A 151 7.97 39.31 -33.05
C ASP A 151 7.39 37.90 -33.02
N GLY A 152 6.35 37.70 -32.25
CA GLY A 152 5.04 38.22 -32.26
C GLY A 152 4.03 37.09 -32.31
N ALA A 153 3.04 37.22 -31.55
CA ALA A 153 1.69 36.68 -31.73
C ALA A 153 1.18 35.64 -30.72
N LYS A 154 0.38 36.21 -29.86
CA LYS A 154 -0.74 35.58 -29.12
C LYS A 154 -1.91 35.42 -30.09
N PRO A 155 -2.74 34.40 -30.02
CA PRO A 155 -4.18 34.69 -29.91
C PRO A 155 -4.91 33.86 -28.85
N GLU A 156 -5.61 34.56 -28.02
CA GLU A 156 -7.05 34.70 -27.82
C GLU A 156 -7.91 33.47 -27.51
N LYS A 157 -8.62 33.69 -26.41
CA LYS A 157 -9.79 33.00 -25.87
C LYS A 157 -10.86 32.63 -26.91
N LYS A 158 -11.47 31.45 -26.76
CA LYS A 158 -12.91 31.26 -27.05
C LYS A 158 -13.59 30.47 -25.94
N THR A 159 -14.41 31.19 -25.22
CA THR A 159 -15.55 30.74 -24.41
C THR A 159 -16.64 30.19 -25.32
N SER A 160 -17.17 29.02 -25.00
CA SER A 160 -18.50 28.66 -25.48
C SER A 160 -19.31 28.02 -24.35
N LYS A 161 -20.28 28.75 -23.97
CA LYS A 161 -21.43 28.54 -23.10
C LYS A 161 -22.51 27.80 -23.91
N LYS A 162 -23.03 26.68 -23.38
CA LYS A 162 -24.33 26.10 -23.81
C LYS A 162 -24.85 25.28 -22.65
N LYS A 163 -25.77 25.79 -21.91
CA LYS A 163 -27.23 25.91 -21.94
C LYS A 163 -27.91 24.56 -21.64
N SER A 164 -28.54 24.58 -20.50
CA SER A 164 -29.53 23.69 -19.91
C SER A 164 -30.63 23.26 -20.88
N GLU A 165 -31.03 21.99 -20.79
CA GLU A 165 -32.40 21.63 -21.13
C GLU A 165 -32.91 20.57 -20.16
N LYS A 166 -33.95 20.97 -19.49
CA LYS A 166 -34.83 20.31 -18.55
C LYS A 166 -35.86 19.54 -19.38
N THR A 167 -36.06 18.26 -19.16
CA THR A 167 -37.25 17.57 -19.62
C THR A 167 -37.83 16.72 -18.52
N GLU A 168 -39.05 17.06 -18.21
CA GLU A 168 -40.00 16.47 -17.28
C GLU A 168 -40.40 15.05 -17.66
N ALA A 169 -40.80 14.31 -16.63
CA ALA A 169 -41.56 13.06 -16.70
C ALA A 169 -42.99 13.31 -17.20
N PRO A 170 -43.70 12.30 -17.71
CA PRO A 170 -44.94 11.94 -16.99
C PRO A 170 -45.24 10.44 -16.92
N GLN A 171 -45.96 10.12 -15.84
CA GLN A 171 -46.90 9.01 -15.53
C GLN A 171 -46.42 7.57 -15.61
#